data_0cfe959d3c75dd592dc0f345575cbb6a
#
_entry.id   0cfe959d3c75dd592dc0f345575cbb6a
#
_cell.length_a   1.000
_cell.length_b   1.000
_cell.length_c   1.000
_cell.angle_alpha   90.00
_cell.angle_beta   90.00
_cell.angle_gamma   90.00
#
_symmetry.space_group_name_H-M   'P 1'
#
loop_
_entity.id
_entity.type
_entity.pdbx_description
1 polymer ?
#
loop_
_entity_poly.entity_id
_entity_poly.type
_entity_poly.pdbx_seq_one_letter_code
_entity_poly.pdbx_strand_id
1 'polypeptide(L)'
;MENNIQINLESISKNAKEFFHRLRWKGHIYCPQCGSIRIATDTQSHRCKDCDFRFSDTSNTVFHSTKLPLSKWLYAIYLFCTQSRGISSNNLSRLISVSQPTAWRMLHLIRTSIVHDLKLDGTVILDEVYLGADWGKKPSYQKFKKAKEFGFDIPPKPQDHLTNLKYRKDIKSMMMKSASYDKTQVLGISSYNSRSLI
;
A
#
# COMPACT_ATOMS: atom_id res chain seq x y z
N MET A 1 -19.93 22.50 -14.18
CA MET A 1 -18.67 22.87 -14.87
C MET A 1 -17.58 21.98 -14.31
N GLU A 2 -17.34 20.86 -14.97
CA GLU A 2 -16.25 19.93 -14.62
C GLU A 2 -14.95 20.60 -15.07
N ASN A 3 -14.18 21.11 -14.11
CA ASN A 3 -12.80 21.51 -14.37
C ASN A 3 -11.98 20.25 -14.66
N ASN A 4 -11.92 19.92 -15.94
CA ASN A 4 -11.03 18.90 -16.47
C ASN A 4 -9.59 19.43 -16.27
N ILE A 5 -9.01 19.19 -15.10
CA ILE A 5 -7.61 19.48 -14.82
C ILE A 5 -6.82 18.41 -15.59
N GLN A 6 -6.56 18.72 -16.85
CA GLN A 6 -5.60 17.96 -17.64
C GLN A 6 -4.23 18.20 -17.02
N ILE A 7 -3.82 17.27 -16.13
CA ILE A 7 -2.55 17.33 -15.42
C ILE A 7 -1.47 17.08 -16.47
N ASN A 8 -0.86 18.15 -16.95
CA ASN A 8 0.30 18.05 -17.83
C ASN A 8 1.50 17.56 -16.99
N LEU A 9 1.83 16.28 -17.12
CA LEU A 9 2.91 15.61 -16.36
C LEU A 9 4.27 16.27 -16.56
N GLU A 10 4.53 16.89 -17.72
CA GLU A 10 5.75 17.62 -17.99
C GLU A 10 5.85 18.90 -17.15
N SER A 11 4.76 19.62 -17.01
CA SER A 11 4.72 20.83 -16.16
C SER A 11 4.88 20.50 -14.68
N ILE A 12 4.32 19.37 -14.22
CA ILE A 12 4.52 18.88 -12.85
C ILE A 12 5.98 18.50 -12.61
N SER A 13 6.65 17.88 -13.58
CA SER A 13 8.05 17.49 -13.39
C SER A 13 8.98 18.70 -13.25
N LYS A 14 8.73 19.77 -14.00
CA LYS A 14 9.54 21.01 -13.96
C LYS A 14 9.27 21.84 -12.69
N ASN A 15 8.03 21.95 -12.26
CA ASN A 15 7.61 22.85 -11.17
C ASN A 15 7.01 22.09 -9.97
N ALA A 16 7.44 20.86 -9.72
CA ALA A 16 6.88 19.98 -8.68
C ALA A 16 6.86 20.63 -7.28
N LYS A 17 7.88 21.38 -6.93
CA LYS A 17 7.98 22.07 -5.62
C LYS A 17 6.93 23.18 -5.52
N GLU A 18 6.81 24.00 -6.51
CA GLU A 18 5.85 25.10 -6.56
C GLU A 18 4.41 24.60 -6.61
N PHE A 19 4.16 23.55 -7.39
CA PHE A 19 2.86 22.88 -7.44
C PHE A 19 2.48 22.35 -6.05
N PHE A 20 3.39 21.66 -5.38
CA PHE A 20 3.14 21.12 -4.04
C PHE A 20 2.96 22.21 -3.00
N HIS A 21 3.74 23.29 -3.06
CA HIS A 21 3.62 24.46 -2.20
C HIS A 21 2.20 25.06 -2.29
N ARG A 22 1.72 25.30 -3.51
CA ARG A 22 0.37 25.83 -3.76
C ARG A 22 -0.74 24.88 -3.27
N LEU A 23 -0.55 23.58 -3.51
CA LEU A 23 -1.51 22.55 -3.08
C LEU A 23 -1.62 22.50 -1.55
N ARG A 24 -0.48 22.57 -0.86
CA ARG A 24 -0.41 22.44 0.60
C ARG A 24 -0.97 23.66 1.31
N TRP A 25 -0.52 24.84 0.91
CA TRP A 25 -0.76 26.05 1.68
C TRP A 25 -1.98 26.84 1.20
N LYS A 26 -2.48 26.59 0.00
CA LYS A 26 -3.66 27.26 -0.57
C LYS A 26 -3.64 28.79 -0.39
N GLY A 27 -2.44 29.39 -0.45
CA GLY A 27 -2.21 30.84 -0.33
C GLY A 27 -1.76 31.33 1.05
N HIS A 28 -1.95 30.56 2.14
CA HIS A 28 -1.56 30.99 3.48
C HIS A 28 -0.71 29.91 4.18
N ILE A 29 0.55 30.23 4.46
CA ILE A 29 1.44 29.36 5.21
C ILE A 29 1.11 29.47 6.68
N TYR A 30 0.90 28.34 7.34
CA TYR A 30 0.66 28.24 8.78
C TYR A 30 1.62 27.23 9.43
N CYS A 31 1.88 27.43 10.71
CA CYS A 31 2.75 26.53 11.46
C CYS A 31 2.05 25.19 11.70
N PRO A 32 2.65 24.05 11.30
CA PRO A 32 2.05 22.74 11.53
C PRO A 32 2.05 22.29 12.99
N GLN A 33 2.74 23.01 13.90
CA GLN A 33 2.81 22.70 15.31
C GLN A 33 1.81 23.51 16.16
N CYS A 34 1.74 24.83 15.96
CA CYS A 34 0.90 25.71 16.76
C CYS A 34 -0.23 26.40 15.98
N GLY A 35 -0.32 26.20 14.66
CA GLY A 35 -1.35 26.81 13.82
C GLY A 35 -1.16 28.30 13.50
N SER A 36 -0.12 28.95 14.03
CA SER A 36 0.13 30.37 13.82
C SER A 36 0.41 30.71 12.36
N ILE A 37 -0.08 31.88 11.93
CA ILE A 37 0.16 32.45 10.59
C ILE A 37 1.39 33.41 10.58
N ARG A 38 1.98 33.68 11.75
CA ARG A 38 3.16 34.55 11.88
C ARG A 38 4.43 33.79 11.50
N ILE A 39 4.64 33.61 10.19
CA ILE A 39 5.73 32.83 9.65
C ILE A 39 6.79 33.74 9.02
N ALA A 40 8.04 33.52 9.36
CA ALA A 40 9.18 34.03 8.60
C ALA A 40 9.54 32.99 7.55
N THR A 41 9.50 33.37 6.29
CA THR A 41 9.79 32.50 5.15
C THR A 41 11.16 32.81 4.60
N ASP A 42 11.98 31.78 4.47
CA ASP A 42 13.26 31.78 3.76
C ASP A 42 13.10 30.96 2.47
N THR A 43 14.10 30.95 1.60
CA THR A 43 14.05 30.31 0.27
C THR A 43 13.64 28.84 0.29
N GLN A 44 13.97 28.08 1.33
CA GLN A 44 13.67 26.64 1.44
C GLN A 44 13.06 26.20 2.77
N SER A 45 12.94 27.12 3.73
CA SER A 45 12.46 26.81 5.07
C SER A 45 11.57 27.91 5.61
N HIS A 46 10.70 27.53 6.53
CA HIS A 46 9.80 28.44 7.25
C HIS A 46 10.10 28.35 8.75
N ARG A 47 10.02 29.47 9.45
CA ARG A 47 10.17 29.55 10.89
C ARG A 47 8.97 30.25 11.50
N CYS A 48 8.33 29.59 12.43
CA CYS A 48 7.25 30.21 13.20
C CYS A 48 7.82 31.23 14.18
N LYS A 49 7.22 32.43 14.24
CA LYS A 49 7.63 33.48 15.18
C LYS A 49 7.08 33.28 16.59
N ASP A 50 6.05 32.42 16.74
CA ASP A 50 5.39 32.22 18.03
C ASP A 50 5.94 31.00 18.81
N CYS A 51 6.24 29.89 18.12
CA CYS A 51 6.79 28.68 18.76
C CYS A 51 8.21 28.32 18.32
N ASP A 52 8.82 29.14 17.48
CA ASP A 52 10.18 28.97 16.96
C ASP A 52 10.42 27.68 16.14
N PHE A 53 9.35 26.96 15.81
CA PHE A 53 9.44 25.72 15.04
C PHE A 53 9.88 26.00 13.61
N ARG A 54 10.91 25.25 13.15
CA ARG A 54 11.39 25.30 11.76
C ARG A 54 10.82 24.15 10.96
N PHE A 55 10.29 24.43 9.80
CA PHE A 55 9.68 23.45 8.92
C PHE A 55 9.88 23.80 7.44
N SER A 56 9.72 22.83 6.60
CA SER A 56 9.72 22.98 5.14
C SER A 56 8.36 22.59 4.56
N ASP A 57 8.17 22.79 3.27
CA ASP A 57 6.94 22.39 2.60
C ASP A 57 6.64 20.89 2.73
N THR A 58 7.64 20.06 2.93
CA THR A 58 7.46 18.60 3.07
C THR A 58 7.33 18.13 4.52
N SER A 59 7.56 18.99 5.51
CA SER A 59 7.47 18.63 6.93
C SER A 59 6.08 18.15 7.33
N ASN A 60 5.98 17.09 8.13
CA ASN A 60 4.71 16.45 8.54
C ASN A 60 3.84 15.97 7.36
N THR A 61 4.46 15.57 6.26
CA THR A 61 3.79 14.94 5.13
C THR A 61 4.45 13.58 4.82
N VAL A 62 3.85 12.84 3.91
CA VAL A 62 4.42 11.58 3.38
C VAL A 62 5.82 11.77 2.78
N PHE A 63 6.13 13.01 2.38
CA PHE A 63 7.41 13.39 1.77
C PHE A 63 8.46 13.85 2.78
N HIS A 64 8.16 13.78 4.08
CA HIS A 64 9.09 14.19 5.11
C HIS A 64 10.42 13.43 5.01
N SER A 65 11.54 14.15 5.09
CA SER A 65 12.89 13.57 5.02
C SER A 65 13.20 12.73 3.78
N THR A 66 12.45 12.91 2.68
CA THR A 66 12.73 12.19 1.44
C THR A 66 13.99 12.72 0.76
N LYS A 67 14.83 11.79 0.27
CA LYS A 67 15.97 12.10 -0.61
C LYS A 67 15.58 12.09 -2.10
N LEU A 68 14.40 11.61 -2.43
CA LEU A 68 13.90 11.54 -3.79
C LEU A 68 13.33 12.89 -4.24
N PRO A 69 13.50 13.26 -5.52
CA PRO A 69 12.83 14.42 -6.08
C PRO A 69 11.31 14.34 -5.92
N LEU A 70 10.70 15.47 -5.57
CA LEU A 70 9.25 15.54 -5.34
C LEU A 70 8.45 15.20 -6.61
N SER A 71 9.01 15.47 -7.80
CA SER A 71 8.42 15.07 -9.08
C SER A 71 8.18 13.57 -9.19
N LYS A 72 9.12 12.73 -8.71
CA LYS A 72 8.94 11.27 -8.69
C LYS A 72 7.83 10.83 -7.75
N TRP A 73 7.66 11.51 -6.63
CA TRP A 73 6.57 11.25 -5.68
C TRP A 73 5.22 11.61 -6.26
N LEU A 74 5.10 12.79 -6.85
CA LEU A 74 3.84 13.23 -7.47
C LEU A 74 3.44 12.31 -8.62
N TYR A 75 4.41 11.87 -9.42
CA TYR A 75 4.16 10.91 -10.49
C TYR A 75 3.76 9.53 -9.96
N ALA A 76 4.37 9.06 -8.88
CA ALA A 76 3.98 7.81 -8.23
C ALA A 76 2.55 7.86 -7.68
N ILE A 77 2.14 8.99 -7.06
CA ILE A 77 0.77 9.20 -6.59
C ILE A 77 -0.20 9.22 -7.77
N TYR A 78 0.13 9.95 -8.84
CA TYR A 78 -0.69 9.98 -10.05
C TYR A 78 -0.92 8.57 -10.61
N LEU A 79 0.16 7.78 -10.78
CA LEU A 79 0.06 6.40 -11.25
C LEU A 79 -0.77 5.52 -10.30
N PHE A 80 -0.61 5.71 -9.00
CA PHE A 80 -1.37 4.97 -7.99
C PHE A 80 -2.88 5.25 -8.09
N CYS A 81 -3.27 6.50 -8.32
CA CYS A 81 -4.67 6.92 -8.42
C CYS A 81 -5.32 6.55 -9.77
N THR A 82 -4.53 6.53 -10.86
CA THR A 82 -5.08 6.29 -12.21
C THR A 82 -5.17 4.81 -12.59
N GLN A 83 -4.43 3.94 -11.91
CA GLN A 83 -4.42 2.50 -12.20
C GLN A 83 -5.57 1.79 -11.48
N SER A 84 -6.63 1.43 -12.20
CA SER A 84 -7.81 0.75 -11.65
C SER A 84 -7.50 -0.60 -10.99
N ARG A 85 -6.48 -1.31 -11.47
CA ARG A 85 -6.02 -2.59 -10.89
C ARG A 85 -4.91 -2.45 -9.86
N GLY A 86 -4.57 -1.20 -9.49
CA GLY A 86 -3.41 -0.91 -8.65
C GLY A 86 -2.08 -1.07 -9.40
N ILE A 87 -0.99 -0.71 -8.77
CA ILE A 87 0.35 -0.77 -9.35
C ILE A 87 1.28 -1.59 -8.45
N SER A 88 2.04 -2.51 -9.04
CA SER A 88 3.06 -3.27 -8.33
C SER A 88 4.33 -2.44 -8.14
N SER A 89 5.13 -2.74 -7.11
CA SER A 89 6.41 -2.07 -6.87
C SER A 89 7.42 -2.28 -8.00
N ASN A 90 7.39 -3.45 -8.66
CA ASN A 90 8.24 -3.72 -9.83
C ASN A 90 7.85 -2.85 -11.03
N ASN A 91 6.55 -2.67 -11.27
CA ASN A 91 6.10 -1.82 -12.36
C ASN A 91 6.40 -0.34 -12.06
N LEU A 92 6.09 0.12 -10.85
CA LEU A 92 6.39 1.48 -10.42
C LEU A 92 7.90 1.79 -10.52
N SER A 93 8.78 0.87 -10.07
CA SER A 93 10.23 1.07 -10.11
C SER A 93 10.76 1.34 -11.51
N ARG A 94 10.21 0.64 -12.52
CA ARG A 94 10.56 0.84 -13.93
C ARG A 94 10.05 2.18 -14.46
N LEU A 95 8.80 2.55 -14.15
CA LEU A 95 8.18 3.77 -14.66
C LEU A 95 8.84 5.05 -14.14
N ILE A 96 9.25 5.08 -12.86
CA ILE A 96 9.84 6.27 -12.23
C ILE A 96 11.38 6.19 -12.08
N SER A 97 11.99 5.12 -12.61
CA SER A 97 13.45 4.90 -12.56
C SER A 97 14.01 5.01 -11.14
N VAL A 98 13.54 4.14 -10.25
CA VAL A 98 14.05 3.94 -8.88
C VAL A 98 14.25 2.46 -8.61
N SER A 99 14.96 2.12 -7.53
CA SER A 99 15.10 0.71 -7.12
C SER A 99 13.75 0.13 -6.65
N GLN A 100 13.55 -1.17 -6.83
CA GLN A 100 12.32 -1.84 -6.41
C GLN A 100 12.03 -1.69 -4.89
N PRO A 101 12.99 -1.80 -3.97
CA PRO A 101 12.75 -1.54 -2.55
C PRO A 101 12.29 -0.11 -2.28
N THR A 102 12.81 0.88 -3.01
CA THR A 102 12.38 2.27 -2.92
C THR A 102 10.93 2.44 -3.39
N ALA A 103 10.58 1.87 -4.54
CA ALA A 103 9.21 1.89 -5.05
C ALA A 103 8.24 1.18 -4.10
N TRP A 104 8.64 0.07 -3.50
CA TRP A 104 7.83 -0.64 -2.50
C TRP A 104 7.56 0.25 -1.28
N ARG A 105 8.61 0.90 -0.73
CA ARG A 105 8.47 1.84 0.39
C ARG A 105 7.55 3.01 0.04
N MET A 106 7.70 3.59 -1.15
CA MET A 106 6.82 4.68 -1.62
C MET A 106 5.35 4.24 -1.65
N LEU A 107 5.05 3.09 -2.25
CA LEU A 107 3.68 2.56 -2.29
C LEU A 107 3.12 2.26 -0.90
N HIS A 108 3.97 1.78 0.01
CA HIS A 108 3.56 1.53 1.39
C HIS A 108 3.18 2.83 2.09
N LEU A 109 4.02 3.86 1.99
CA LEU A 109 3.75 5.18 2.57
C LEU A 109 2.50 5.84 1.97
N ILE A 110 2.29 5.73 0.65
CA ILE A 110 1.07 6.24 0.00
C ILE A 110 -0.17 5.54 0.56
N ARG A 111 -0.16 4.21 0.66
CA ARG A 111 -1.30 3.44 1.19
C ARG A 111 -1.60 3.78 2.65
N THR A 112 -0.57 3.89 3.49
CA THR A 112 -0.75 4.23 4.91
C THR A 112 -1.21 5.67 5.14
N SER A 113 -0.94 6.58 4.20
CA SER A 113 -1.42 7.97 4.28
C SER A 113 -2.87 8.14 3.85
N ILE A 114 -3.42 7.17 3.12
CA ILE A 114 -4.83 7.13 2.75
C ILE A 114 -5.60 6.49 3.92
N VAL A 115 -5.63 7.16 5.05
CA VAL A 115 -6.49 6.78 6.18
C VAL A 115 -7.86 7.36 5.91
N HIS A 116 -8.86 6.51 5.85
CA HIS A 116 -10.23 6.92 5.62
C HIS A 116 -11.10 6.61 6.83
N ASP A 117 -11.79 7.61 7.33
CA ASP A 117 -13.05 7.42 8.04
C ASP A 117 -14.12 7.07 6.99
N LEU A 118 -14.09 5.82 6.54
CA LEU A 118 -15.06 5.31 5.58
C LEU A 118 -16.43 5.24 6.26
N LYS A 119 -17.27 6.23 6.01
CA LYS A 119 -18.71 6.11 6.30
C LYS A 119 -19.32 5.32 5.15
N LEU A 120 -19.69 4.07 5.44
CA LEU A 120 -20.39 3.23 4.49
C LEU A 120 -21.85 3.66 4.46
N ASP A 121 -22.38 3.94 3.27
CA ASP A 121 -23.78 4.30 3.03
C ASP A 121 -24.37 3.39 1.95
N GLY A 122 -25.67 3.09 2.06
CA GLY A 122 -26.40 2.22 1.14
C GLY A 122 -26.19 0.74 1.41
N THR A 123 -26.19 -0.08 0.36
CA THR A 123 -25.99 -1.53 0.46
C THR A 123 -24.52 -1.84 0.67
N VAL A 124 -24.19 -2.48 1.79
CA VAL A 124 -22.84 -2.89 2.14
C VAL A 124 -22.65 -4.36 1.83
N ILE A 125 -21.63 -4.66 1.02
CA ILE A 125 -21.23 -6.04 0.70
C ILE A 125 -19.99 -6.36 1.52
N LEU A 126 -20.05 -7.45 2.28
CA LEU A 126 -18.92 -8.01 3.03
C LEU A 126 -18.47 -9.28 2.31
N ASP A 127 -17.19 -9.37 2.02
CA ASP A 127 -16.59 -10.54 1.39
C ASP A 127 -15.29 -10.92 2.11
N GLU A 128 -15.03 -12.21 2.21
CA GLU A 128 -13.83 -12.75 2.85
C GLU A 128 -12.86 -13.30 1.80
N VAL A 129 -11.64 -12.81 1.82
CA VAL A 129 -10.57 -13.31 0.96
C VAL A 129 -9.45 -13.90 1.82
N TYR A 130 -9.09 -15.14 1.51
CA TYR A 130 -7.96 -15.80 2.15
C TYR A 130 -6.67 -15.56 1.37
N LEU A 131 -5.80 -14.70 1.90
CA LEU A 131 -4.49 -14.44 1.33
C LEU A 131 -3.44 -15.36 1.95
N GLY A 132 -2.69 -16.05 1.12
CA GLY A 132 -1.63 -16.93 1.59
C GLY A 132 -0.83 -17.57 0.45
N ALA A 133 0.28 -18.19 0.82
CA ALA A 133 1.11 -18.88 -0.14
C ALA A 133 0.42 -20.17 -0.67
N ASP A 134 0.59 -20.43 -1.95
CA ASP A 134 0.18 -21.70 -2.55
C ASP A 134 1.07 -22.83 -2.04
N TRP A 135 0.59 -23.53 -1.02
CA TRP A 135 1.30 -24.67 -0.42
C TRP A 135 1.51 -25.82 -1.39
N GLY A 136 0.71 -25.91 -2.45
CA GLY A 136 0.91 -26.90 -3.51
C GLY A 136 2.28 -26.79 -4.17
N LYS A 137 2.80 -25.57 -4.31
CA LYS A 137 4.08 -25.26 -4.97
C LYS A 137 5.30 -25.29 -4.05
N LYS A 138 5.13 -25.39 -2.72
CA LYS A 138 6.24 -25.45 -1.78
C LYS A 138 6.90 -26.82 -1.74
N PRO A 139 8.24 -26.90 -1.49
CA PRO A 139 8.95 -28.17 -1.31
C PRO A 139 8.36 -29.04 -0.18
N SER A 140 8.41 -30.35 -0.34
CA SER A 140 7.79 -31.31 0.59
C SER A 140 8.26 -31.13 2.02
N TYR A 141 9.57 -30.88 2.25
CA TYR A 141 10.11 -30.70 3.60
C TYR A 141 9.49 -29.51 4.35
N GLN A 142 9.19 -28.40 3.65
CA GLN A 142 8.54 -27.24 4.26
C GLN A 142 7.09 -27.54 4.63
N LYS A 143 6.39 -28.33 3.78
CA LYS A 143 5.04 -28.78 4.07
C LYS A 143 5.01 -29.67 5.31
N PHE A 144 5.92 -30.61 5.43
CA PHE A 144 6.05 -31.49 6.59
C PHE A 144 6.35 -30.73 7.88
N LYS A 145 7.33 -29.80 7.84
CA LYS A 145 7.67 -28.98 8.99
C LYS A 145 6.45 -28.21 9.51
N LYS A 146 5.73 -27.56 8.61
CA LYS A 146 4.57 -26.74 8.98
C LYS A 146 3.37 -27.57 9.44
N ALA A 147 3.12 -28.71 8.81
CA ALA A 147 2.08 -29.64 9.26
C ALA A 147 2.34 -30.10 10.71
N LYS A 148 3.60 -30.38 11.06
CA LYS A 148 3.99 -30.74 12.42
C LYS A 148 3.80 -29.57 13.41
N GLU A 149 4.12 -28.34 13.00
CA GLU A 149 3.87 -27.12 13.80
C GLU A 149 2.38 -26.95 14.14
N PHE A 150 1.48 -27.35 13.24
CA PHE A 150 0.02 -27.32 13.46
C PHE A 150 -0.51 -28.58 14.17
N GLY A 151 0.36 -29.44 14.69
CA GLY A 151 -0.05 -30.63 15.46
C GLY A 151 -0.56 -31.80 14.62
N PHE A 152 -0.30 -31.80 13.31
CA PHE A 152 -0.63 -32.96 12.47
C PHE A 152 0.48 -34.01 12.60
N ASP A 153 0.12 -35.19 13.11
CA ASP A 153 1.01 -36.32 13.14
C ASP A 153 1.11 -36.95 11.75
N ILE A 154 2.34 -36.96 11.21
CA ILE A 154 2.60 -37.44 9.86
C ILE A 154 3.22 -38.83 9.99
N PRO A 155 2.50 -39.88 9.59
CA PRO A 155 3.00 -41.23 9.69
C PRO A 155 4.22 -41.46 8.80
N PRO A 156 5.11 -42.42 9.14
CA PRO A 156 6.27 -42.72 8.33
C PRO A 156 5.88 -43.25 6.95
N LYS A 157 6.70 -42.93 5.94
CA LYS A 157 6.44 -43.32 4.56
C LYS A 157 6.47 -44.83 4.40
N PRO A 158 5.41 -45.48 3.89
CA PRO A 158 5.41 -46.93 3.65
C PRO A 158 6.35 -47.31 2.51
N GLN A 159 6.92 -48.52 2.60
CA GLN A 159 7.85 -49.07 1.60
C GLN A 159 7.11 -49.65 0.39
N ASP A 160 5.88 -50.16 0.59
CA ASP A 160 5.07 -50.77 -0.44
C ASP A 160 4.42 -49.76 -1.36
N HIS A 161 4.34 -50.09 -2.69
CA HIS A 161 3.86 -49.16 -3.72
C HIS A 161 2.36 -48.79 -3.59
N LEU A 162 1.52 -49.78 -3.26
CA LEU A 162 0.07 -49.56 -3.17
C LEU A 162 -0.31 -48.76 -1.92
N THR A 163 0.27 -49.08 -0.79
CA THR A 163 0.10 -48.32 0.46
C THR A 163 0.69 -46.92 0.36
N ASN A 164 1.74 -46.73 -0.45
CA ASN A 164 2.34 -45.42 -0.73
C ASN A 164 1.42 -44.48 -1.54
N LEU A 165 0.59 -45.02 -2.44
CA LEU A 165 -0.41 -44.21 -3.17
C LEU A 165 -1.50 -43.71 -2.26
N LYS A 166 -2.00 -44.52 -1.34
CA LYS A 166 -2.98 -44.12 -0.30
C LYS A 166 -2.33 -43.10 0.65
N TYR A 167 -1.17 -43.37 1.16
CA TYR A 167 -0.37 -42.49 2.01
C TYR A 167 -0.19 -41.11 1.37
N ARG A 168 0.15 -41.03 0.07
CA ARG A 168 0.30 -39.76 -0.64
C ARG A 168 -1.00 -38.94 -0.70
N LYS A 169 -2.14 -39.63 -0.88
CA LYS A 169 -3.46 -38.96 -0.88
C LYS A 169 -3.81 -38.42 0.51
N ASP A 170 -3.58 -39.22 1.55
CA ASP A 170 -3.88 -38.85 2.93
C ASP A 170 -2.98 -37.70 3.41
N ILE A 171 -1.69 -37.76 3.15
CA ILE A 171 -0.74 -36.68 3.45
C ILE A 171 -1.11 -35.42 2.66
N LYS A 172 -1.48 -35.52 1.38
CA LYS A 172 -1.93 -34.37 0.60
C LYS A 172 -3.17 -33.71 1.24
N SER A 173 -4.12 -34.51 1.69
CA SER A 173 -5.33 -34.02 2.39
C SER A 173 -4.97 -33.32 3.71
N MET A 174 -4.11 -33.93 4.53
CA MET A 174 -3.65 -33.31 5.77
C MET A 174 -2.89 -31.99 5.55
N MET A 175 -2.00 -31.95 4.54
CA MET A 175 -1.26 -30.75 4.17
C MET A 175 -2.17 -29.64 3.64
N MET A 176 -3.24 -29.98 2.92
CA MET A 176 -4.24 -29.01 2.48
C MET A 176 -5.00 -28.42 3.66
N LYS A 177 -5.34 -29.22 4.66
CA LYS A 177 -5.94 -28.74 5.91
C LYS A 177 -4.99 -27.81 6.66
N SER A 178 -3.73 -28.21 6.89
CA SER A 178 -2.74 -27.35 7.57
C SER A 178 -2.49 -26.04 6.81
N ALA A 179 -2.51 -26.06 5.47
CA ALA A 179 -2.36 -24.88 4.64
C ALA A 179 -3.49 -23.85 4.81
N SER A 180 -4.70 -24.28 5.19
CA SER A 180 -5.81 -23.36 5.43
C SER A 180 -5.61 -22.50 6.69
N TYR A 181 -4.90 -23.02 7.70
CA TYR A 181 -4.59 -22.26 8.92
C TYR A 181 -3.52 -21.18 8.74
N ASP A 182 -2.72 -21.25 7.66
CA ASP A 182 -1.64 -20.31 7.40
C ASP A 182 -2.07 -19.15 6.47
N LYS A 183 -3.32 -19.11 6.07
CA LYS A 183 -3.85 -18.04 5.24
C LYS A 183 -4.34 -16.90 6.10
N THR A 184 -3.89 -15.69 5.79
CA THR A 184 -4.43 -14.49 6.41
C THR A 184 -5.81 -14.22 5.84
N GLN A 185 -6.81 -14.22 6.71
CA GLN A 185 -8.16 -13.81 6.37
C GLN A 185 -8.20 -12.29 6.25
N VAL A 186 -8.65 -11.80 5.11
CA VAL A 186 -8.84 -10.37 4.86
C VAL A 186 -10.31 -10.13 4.59
N LEU A 187 -10.91 -9.26 5.38
CA LEU A 187 -12.28 -8.82 5.18
C LEU A 187 -12.30 -7.66 4.18
N GLY A 188 -12.91 -7.87 3.04
CA GLY A 188 -13.21 -6.84 2.06
C GLY A 188 -14.56 -6.21 2.36
N ILE A 189 -14.62 -4.89 2.43
CA ILE A 189 -15.85 -4.14 2.62
C ILE A 189 -16.04 -3.21 1.44
N SER A 190 -17.18 -3.28 0.78
CA SER A 190 -17.57 -2.34 -0.26
C SER A 190 -18.99 -1.84 -0.04
N SER A 191 -19.26 -0.59 -0.35
CA SER A 191 -20.62 -0.03 -0.33
C SER A 191 -21.04 0.32 -1.74
N TYR A 192 -22.30 0.04 -2.07
CA TYR A 192 -22.94 0.39 -3.33
C TYR A 192 -24.06 1.37 -3.07
N ASN A 193 -24.00 2.53 -3.73
CA ASN A 193 -25.06 3.52 -3.69
C ASN A 193 -25.85 3.46 -5.01
N SER A 194 -27.10 3.03 -4.96
CA SER A 194 -27.97 2.88 -6.13
C SER A 194 -28.37 4.21 -6.80
N ARG A 195 -27.97 5.35 -6.25
CA ARG A 195 -28.27 6.68 -6.81
C ARG A 195 -27.40 7.10 -8.00
N SER A 196 -26.43 6.31 -8.42
CA SER A 196 -25.54 6.62 -9.55
C SER A 196 -25.96 5.98 -10.87
N LEU A 197 -27.20 5.52 -10.99
CA LEU A 197 -27.79 4.98 -12.23
C LEU A 197 -29.03 5.82 -12.63
N ILE A 198 -28.85 7.14 -12.76
CA ILE A 198 -29.78 7.99 -13.50
C ILE A 198 -28.96 8.93 -14.39
#